data_86a672f2bae6523a43078da134203d26
#
_entry.id   86a672f2bae6523a43078da134203d26
#
_cell.length_a   1.000
_cell.length_b   1.000
_cell.length_c   1.000
_cell.angle_alpha   90.00
_cell.angle_beta   90.00
_cell.angle_gamma   90.00
#
_symmetry.space_group_name_H-M   'P 1'
#
loop_
_entity.id
_entity.type
_entity.pdbx_description
1 polymer ?
#
loop_
_entity_poly.entity_id
_entity_poly.type
_entity_poly.pdbx_seq_one_letter_code
_entity_poly.pdbx_strand_id
1 'polypeptide(L)'
;MRKATAALLFLVLTACSKPHPPQGKWEGGYASNGTLVAARVEIMPDGLIKVSAPDITNMENARPERLQAVREELAADLVTAWDTVAPRPFDFDGKTFRKPGEFAPQMEWDKSSNQMTLELYIGANAALPIPLRPVDGFHDNPWPAS
;
A
#
# COMPACT_ATOMS: atom_id res chain seq x y z
N MET A 1 59.38 35.84 1.26
CA MET A 1 58.40 35.15 0.43
C MET A 1 57.48 34.32 1.33
N ARG A 2 56.29 34.81 1.60
CA ARG A 2 55.27 34.11 2.41
C ARG A 2 54.27 33.46 1.45
N LYS A 3 54.24 32.13 1.39
CA LYS A 3 53.27 31.36 0.65
C LYS A 3 51.99 31.24 1.50
N ALA A 4 50.95 31.93 1.10
CA ALA A 4 49.61 31.79 1.67
C ALA A 4 48.94 30.56 1.04
N THR A 5 48.75 29.53 1.81
CA THR A 5 48.00 28.32 1.46
C THR A 5 46.52 28.59 1.75
N ALA A 6 45.72 28.85 0.69
CA ALA A 6 44.29 28.98 0.80
C ALA A 6 43.69 27.55 0.97
N ALA A 7 43.17 27.23 2.15
CA ALA A 7 42.41 26.02 2.42
C ALA A 7 40.99 26.23 1.90
N LEU A 8 40.64 25.57 0.79
CA LEU A 8 39.29 25.57 0.24
C LEU A 8 38.43 24.62 1.05
N LEU A 9 37.59 25.17 1.91
CA LEU A 9 36.63 24.41 2.71
C LEU A 9 35.46 24.02 1.80
N PHE A 10 35.43 22.77 1.32
CA PHE A 10 34.26 22.20 0.65
C PHE A 10 33.17 21.91 1.69
N LEU A 11 32.20 22.80 1.81
CA LEU A 11 30.94 22.52 2.49
C LEU A 11 30.15 21.53 1.63
N VAL A 12 30.20 20.26 1.97
CA VAL A 12 29.31 19.24 1.43
C VAL A 12 27.93 19.48 2.06
N LEU A 13 27.07 20.21 1.36
CA LEU A 13 25.65 20.30 1.68
C LEU A 13 25.05 18.92 1.38
N THR A 14 25.00 18.04 2.38
CA THR A 14 24.14 16.87 2.34
C THR A 14 22.70 17.36 2.41
N ALA A 15 22.12 17.63 1.24
CA ALA A 15 20.70 17.81 1.12
C ALA A 15 20.04 16.50 1.58
N CYS A 16 19.39 16.51 2.76
CA CYS A 16 18.51 15.44 3.18
C CYS A 16 17.35 15.39 2.18
N SER A 17 17.51 14.65 1.10
CA SER A 17 16.42 14.39 0.17
C SER A 17 15.37 13.56 0.92
N LYS A 18 14.12 14.03 0.87
CA LYS A 18 12.99 13.24 1.41
C LYS A 18 12.97 11.88 0.71
N PRO A 19 12.69 10.79 1.43
CA PRO A 19 12.59 9.49 0.81
C PRO A 19 11.48 9.51 -0.25
N HIS A 20 11.75 8.90 -1.39
CA HIS A 20 10.77 8.76 -2.46
C HIS A 20 10.00 7.46 -2.27
N PRO A 21 8.66 7.48 -2.37
CA PRO A 21 7.87 6.26 -2.32
C PRO A 21 8.16 5.38 -3.55
N PRO A 22 8.05 4.05 -3.42
CA PRO A 22 8.14 3.16 -4.56
C PRO A 22 6.99 3.43 -5.52
N GLN A 23 7.28 3.44 -6.82
CA GLN A 23 6.26 3.55 -7.86
C GLN A 23 5.81 2.16 -8.29
N GLY A 24 4.52 2.01 -8.64
CA GLY A 24 4.00 0.76 -9.16
C GLY A 24 2.63 0.40 -8.62
N LYS A 25 2.29 -0.88 -8.81
CA LYS A 25 0.99 -1.45 -8.46
C LYS A 25 1.17 -2.63 -7.53
N TRP A 26 0.29 -2.72 -6.55
CA TRP A 26 0.21 -3.84 -5.60
C TRP A 26 -1.23 -4.28 -5.45
N GLU A 27 -1.43 -5.57 -5.37
CA GLU A 27 -2.75 -6.15 -5.14
C GLU A 27 -2.66 -7.35 -4.21
N GLY A 28 -3.75 -7.68 -3.58
CA GLY A 28 -3.86 -8.86 -2.74
C GLY A 28 -5.17 -8.95 -2.02
N GLY A 29 -5.24 -9.91 -1.12
CA GLY A 29 -6.41 -10.13 -0.30
C GLY A 29 -6.05 -10.74 1.03
N TYR A 30 -6.91 -10.50 1.99
CA TYR A 30 -6.85 -11.09 3.32
C TYR A 30 -7.98 -12.10 3.45
N ALA A 31 -7.64 -13.30 3.91
CA ALA A 31 -8.59 -14.37 4.18
C ALA A 31 -8.17 -15.08 5.46
N SER A 32 -8.74 -14.71 6.59
CA SER A 32 -8.46 -15.34 7.89
C SER A 32 -9.68 -15.23 8.80
N ASN A 33 -9.92 -16.26 9.59
CA ASN A 33 -11.02 -16.30 10.55
C ASN A 33 -12.39 -15.93 9.95
N GLY A 34 -12.64 -16.37 8.73
CA GLY A 34 -13.87 -16.04 7.99
C GLY A 34 -13.93 -14.61 7.44
N THR A 35 -12.97 -13.75 7.73
CA THR A 35 -12.93 -12.39 7.18
C THR A 35 -12.25 -12.40 5.82
N LEU A 36 -12.92 -11.83 4.82
CA LEU A 36 -12.43 -11.70 3.45
C LEU A 36 -12.42 -10.23 3.05
N VAL A 37 -11.32 -9.80 2.44
CA VAL A 37 -11.17 -8.47 1.84
C VAL A 37 -10.14 -8.51 0.72
N ALA A 38 -10.41 -7.82 -0.38
CA ALA A 38 -9.48 -7.64 -1.49
C ALA A 38 -9.09 -6.17 -1.61
N ALA A 39 -7.84 -5.90 -2.00
CA ALA A 39 -7.34 -4.53 -2.12
C ALA A 39 -6.38 -4.34 -3.30
N ARG A 40 -6.34 -3.10 -3.78
CA ARG A 40 -5.40 -2.59 -4.78
C ARG A 40 -4.78 -1.28 -4.31
N VAL A 41 -3.50 -1.11 -4.63
CA VAL A 41 -2.76 0.13 -4.40
C VAL A 41 -1.97 0.46 -5.66
N GLU A 42 -1.96 1.72 -6.06
CA GLU A 42 -1.07 2.24 -7.09
C GLU A 42 -0.39 3.52 -6.59
N ILE A 43 0.93 3.53 -6.65
CA ILE A 43 1.73 4.71 -6.36
C ILE A 43 2.23 5.27 -7.69
N MET A 44 1.77 6.48 -7.99
CA MET A 44 2.02 7.14 -9.27
C MET A 44 3.37 7.87 -9.29
N PRO A 45 3.91 8.18 -10.49
CA PRO A 45 5.18 8.91 -10.61
C PRO A 45 5.17 10.30 -9.97
N ASP A 46 4.01 10.94 -9.86
CA ASP A 46 3.82 12.24 -9.18
C ASP A 46 3.72 12.15 -7.66
N GLY A 47 3.79 10.93 -7.10
CA GLY A 47 3.72 10.67 -5.67
C GLY A 47 2.29 10.57 -5.11
N LEU A 48 1.27 10.70 -5.95
CA LEU A 48 -0.10 10.44 -5.53
C LEU A 48 -0.36 8.94 -5.43
N ILE A 49 -1.23 8.56 -4.51
CA ILE A 49 -1.55 7.16 -4.24
C ILE A 49 -3.04 6.94 -4.40
N LYS A 50 -3.37 5.86 -5.10
CA LYS A 50 -4.71 5.35 -5.27
C LYS A 50 -4.84 4.06 -4.48
N VAL A 51 -5.82 3.98 -3.58
CA VAL A 51 -6.06 2.82 -2.71
C VAL A 51 -7.51 2.44 -2.78
N SER A 52 -7.81 1.17 -2.97
CA SER A 52 -9.16 0.62 -2.93
C SER A 52 -9.19 -0.69 -2.15
N ALA A 53 -10.11 -0.78 -1.19
CA ALA A 53 -10.52 -1.98 -0.47
C ALA A 53 -12.02 -1.78 -0.14
N PRO A 54 -12.90 -1.96 -1.13
CA PRO A 54 -14.27 -1.45 -1.06
C PRO A 54 -15.12 -2.17 -0.02
N ASP A 55 -14.93 -3.49 0.13
CA ASP A 55 -15.79 -4.31 0.96
C ASP A 55 -15.01 -5.27 1.84
N ILE A 56 -15.54 -5.47 3.05
CA ILE A 56 -15.10 -6.50 4.00
C ILE A 56 -16.29 -7.41 4.27
N THR A 57 -16.08 -8.71 4.11
CA THR A 57 -17.11 -9.70 4.37
C THR A 57 -16.66 -10.67 5.46
N ASN A 58 -17.54 -10.93 6.41
CA ASN A 58 -17.34 -11.99 7.42
C ASN A 58 -18.15 -13.22 7.02
N MET A 59 -17.44 -14.33 6.83
CA MET A 59 -17.97 -15.62 6.38
C MET A 59 -17.57 -16.74 7.33
N GLU A 60 -17.62 -16.45 8.63
CA GLU A 60 -17.33 -17.46 9.66
C GLU A 60 -18.21 -18.71 9.47
N ASN A 61 -17.58 -19.88 9.49
CA ASN A 61 -18.22 -21.17 9.26
C ASN A 61 -18.86 -21.38 7.87
N ALA A 62 -18.52 -20.57 6.88
CA ALA A 62 -19.01 -20.77 5.53
C ALA A 62 -18.38 -22.00 4.85
N ARG A 63 -19.16 -22.63 3.96
CA ARG A 63 -18.66 -23.74 3.14
C ARG A 63 -17.65 -23.24 2.11
N PRO A 64 -16.69 -24.08 1.68
CA PRO A 64 -15.66 -23.70 0.70
C PRO A 64 -16.22 -23.12 -0.59
N GLU A 65 -17.31 -23.66 -1.11
CA GLU A 65 -17.95 -23.17 -2.35
C GLU A 65 -18.50 -21.75 -2.17
N ARG A 66 -19.04 -21.44 -0.98
CA ARG A 66 -19.53 -20.10 -0.66
C ARG A 66 -18.37 -19.12 -0.49
N LEU A 67 -17.28 -19.54 0.12
CA LEU A 67 -16.08 -18.71 0.25
C LEU A 67 -15.51 -18.35 -1.13
N GLN A 68 -15.47 -19.31 -2.06
CA GLN A 68 -15.01 -19.05 -3.42
C GLN A 68 -15.91 -18.05 -4.16
N ALA A 69 -17.24 -18.23 -4.06
CA ALA A 69 -18.19 -17.30 -4.68
C ALA A 69 -18.04 -15.87 -4.12
N VAL A 70 -17.85 -15.72 -2.82
CA VAL A 70 -17.63 -14.39 -2.20
C VAL A 70 -16.29 -13.78 -2.61
N ARG A 71 -15.24 -14.56 -2.78
CA ARG A 71 -13.97 -14.05 -3.33
C ARG A 71 -14.15 -13.48 -4.74
N GLU A 72 -14.94 -14.16 -5.59
CA GLU A 72 -15.24 -13.70 -6.93
C GLU A 72 -16.07 -12.42 -6.91
N GLU A 73 -17.08 -12.33 -6.02
CA GLU A 73 -17.87 -11.11 -5.80
C GLU A 73 -16.97 -9.94 -5.37
N LEU A 74 -16.12 -10.12 -4.34
CA LEU A 74 -15.20 -9.09 -3.86
C LEU A 74 -14.17 -8.65 -4.92
N ALA A 75 -13.71 -9.58 -5.74
CA ALA A 75 -12.81 -9.25 -6.84
C ALA A 75 -13.51 -8.39 -7.91
N ALA A 76 -14.76 -8.70 -8.26
CA ALA A 76 -15.56 -7.92 -9.20
C ALA A 76 -15.86 -6.50 -8.65
N ASP A 77 -16.21 -6.40 -7.37
CA ASP A 77 -16.45 -5.12 -6.69
C ASP A 77 -15.20 -4.26 -6.66
N LEU A 78 -14.03 -4.87 -6.41
CA LEU A 78 -12.75 -4.17 -6.45
C LEU A 78 -12.42 -3.62 -7.84
N VAL A 79 -12.67 -4.37 -8.92
CA VAL A 79 -12.50 -3.91 -10.30
C VAL A 79 -13.39 -2.70 -10.56
N THR A 80 -14.67 -2.78 -10.21
CA THR A 80 -15.64 -1.71 -10.42
C THR A 80 -15.31 -0.46 -9.58
N ALA A 81 -14.96 -0.65 -8.32
CA ALA A 81 -14.63 0.45 -7.42
C ALA A 81 -13.34 1.16 -7.83
N TRP A 82 -12.38 0.45 -8.44
CA TRP A 82 -11.09 1.00 -8.81
C TRP A 82 -11.18 2.22 -9.72
N ASP A 83 -12.09 2.22 -10.67
CA ASP A 83 -12.25 3.30 -11.64
C ASP A 83 -12.79 4.58 -11.00
N THR A 84 -13.46 4.46 -9.86
CA THR A 84 -14.08 5.60 -9.15
C THR A 84 -13.20 6.22 -8.07
N VAL A 85 -12.12 5.55 -7.67
CA VAL A 85 -11.21 6.03 -6.61
C VAL A 85 -10.31 7.13 -7.15
N ALA A 86 -10.30 8.28 -6.48
CA ALA A 86 -9.39 9.37 -6.81
C ALA A 86 -8.02 9.18 -6.13
N PRO A 87 -6.92 9.50 -6.82
CA PRO A 87 -5.60 9.57 -6.22
C PRO A 87 -5.54 10.62 -5.11
N ARG A 88 -4.74 10.36 -4.07
CA ARG A 88 -4.58 11.26 -2.92
C ARG A 88 -3.12 11.37 -2.50
N PRO A 89 -2.71 12.51 -1.87
CA PRO A 89 -1.39 12.64 -1.28
C PRO A 89 -1.25 11.78 -0.02
N PHE A 90 -0.02 11.31 0.24
CA PHE A 90 0.38 10.64 1.47
C PHE A 90 1.76 11.13 1.90
N ASP A 91 2.01 11.13 3.20
CA ASP A 91 3.34 11.32 3.77
C ASP A 91 4.07 9.99 3.82
N PHE A 92 5.32 9.96 3.34
CA PHE A 92 6.15 8.76 3.30
C PHE A 92 7.48 9.01 4.02
N ASP A 93 7.84 8.15 4.97
CA ASP A 93 9.05 8.25 5.78
C ASP A 93 10.20 7.32 5.34
N GLY A 94 10.02 6.60 4.22
CA GLY A 94 10.95 5.59 3.72
C GLY A 94 10.47 4.16 3.93
N LYS A 95 9.48 3.96 4.79
CA LYS A 95 8.85 2.67 5.09
C LYS A 95 7.34 2.77 5.20
N THR A 96 6.83 3.79 5.87
CA THR A 96 5.44 3.91 6.28
C THR A 96 4.75 5.04 5.54
N PHE A 97 3.53 4.79 5.09
CA PHE A 97 2.65 5.80 4.49
C PHE A 97 1.57 6.20 5.50
N ARG A 98 1.35 7.52 5.60
CA ARG A 98 0.30 8.12 6.44
C ARG A 98 -0.49 9.12 5.63
N LYS A 99 -1.78 9.26 5.91
CA LYS A 99 -2.52 10.39 5.40
C LYS A 99 -1.98 11.68 6.01
N PRO A 100 -1.92 12.79 5.24
CA PRO A 100 -1.41 14.05 5.76
C PRO A 100 -2.14 14.48 7.03
N GLY A 101 -1.37 14.75 8.10
CA GLY A 101 -1.91 15.14 9.40
C GLY A 101 -2.40 14.00 10.30
N GLU A 102 -2.32 12.74 9.86
CA GLU A 102 -2.65 11.57 10.67
C GLU A 102 -1.39 10.87 11.19
N PHE A 103 -1.44 10.35 12.42
CA PHE A 103 -0.34 9.60 13.02
C PHE A 103 -0.41 8.11 12.69
N ALA A 104 -1.62 7.59 12.49
CA ALA A 104 -1.83 6.18 12.20
C ALA A 104 -1.27 5.80 10.82
N PRO A 105 -0.44 4.72 10.73
CA PRO A 105 0.04 4.23 9.45
C PRO A 105 -1.13 3.66 8.64
N GLN A 106 -1.16 3.97 7.35
CA GLN A 106 -2.14 3.41 6.42
C GLN A 106 -1.57 2.26 5.61
N MET A 107 -0.27 2.31 5.35
CA MET A 107 0.45 1.24 4.64
C MET A 107 1.89 1.16 5.14
N GLU A 108 2.46 -0.03 5.07
CA GLU A 108 3.89 -0.26 5.24
C GLU A 108 4.47 -0.92 3.98
N TRP A 109 5.67 -0.49 3.59
CA TRP A 109 6.40 -1.07 2.48
C TRP A 109 7.67 -1.75 2.96
N ASP A 110 7.80 -3.03 2.66
CA ASP A 110 9.05 -3.76 2.83
C ASP A 110 9.88 -3.65 1.54
N LYS A 111 10.91 -2.83 1.60
CA LYS A 111 11.81 -2.62 0.47
C LYS A 111 12.54 -3.89 0.04
N SER A 112 12.83 -4.79 0.96
CA SER A 112 13.62 -6.01 0.67
C SER A 112 12.85 -7.01 -0.18
N SER A 113 11.55 -7.14 0.06
CA SER A 113 10.64 -8.03 -0.67
C SER A 113 9.76 -7.32 -1.70
N ASN A 114 9.79 -5.98 -1.72
CA ASN A 114 8.86 -5.13 -2.47
C ASN A 114 7.39 -5.46 -2.19
N GLN A 115 7.09 -5.89 -0.98
CA GLN A 115 5.73 -6.14 -0.54
C GLN A 115 5.17 -4.94 0.20
N MET A 116 3.86 -4.77 0.13
CA MET A 116 3.13 -3.74 0.84
C MET A 116 2.09 -4.37 1.76
N THR A 117 1.93 -3.81 2.95
CA THR A 117 0.83 -4.17 3.86
C THR A 117 -0.08 -2.96 3.98
N LEU A 118 -1.35 -3.12 3.61
CA LEU A 118 -2.38 -2.10 3.82
C LEU A 118 -3.05 -2.35 5.16
N GLU A 119 -3.06 -1.33 6.02
CA GLU A 119 -3.75 -1.36 7.32
C GLU A 119 -5.18 -0.83 7.15
N LEU A 120 -6.14 -1.75 7.15
CA LEU A 120 -7.55 -1.39 7.05
C LEU A 120 -8.18 -1.32 8.44
N TYR A 121 -8.49 -0.11 8.89
CA TYR A 121 -9.07 0.12 10.21
C TYR A 121 -10.54 -0.26 10.25
N ILE A 122 -10.87 -1.22 11.13
CA ILE A 122 -12.23 -1.74 11.39
C ILE A 122 -12.70 -1.34 12.78
N GLY A 123 -12.72 -0.05 13.07
CA GLY A 123 -13.06 0.51 14.38
C GLY A 123 -11.89 1.26 15.02
N ALA A 124 -12.08 1.72 16.25
CA ALA A 124 -11.13 2.65 16.88
C ALA A 124 -9.76 2.03 17.20
N ASN A 125 -9.68 0.72 17.43
CA ASN A 125 -8.48 0.07 17.94
C ASN A 125 -8.09 -1.24 17.21
N ALA A 126 -8.69 -1.52 16.08
CA ALA A 126 -8.42 -2.71 15.30
C ALA A 126 -8.13 -2.39 13.84
N ALA A 127 -7.06 -2.97 13.30
CA ALA A 127 -6.73 -2.92 11.89
C ALA A 127 -6.57 -4.32 11.34
N LEU A 128 -6.96 -4.51 10.07
CA LEU A 128 -6.67 -5.72 9.31
C LEU A 128 -5.45 -5.45 8.44
N PRO A 129 -4.34 -6.17 8.64
CA PRO A 129 -3.19 -6.08 7.76
C PRO A 129 -3.45 -6.88 6.48
N ILE A 130 -3.60 -6.20 5.36
CA ILE A 130 -3.82 -6.82 4.05
C ILE A 130 -2.48 -6.92 3.33
N PRO A 131 -1.92 -8.12 3.13
CA PRO A 131 -0.68 -8.28 2.39
C PRO A 131 -0.93 -8.09 0.90
N LEU A 132 -0.14 -7.22 0.27
CA LEU A 132 -0.20 -6.92 -1.15
C LEU A 132 1.12 -7.28 -1.81
N ARG A 133 1.05 -7.93 -2.98
CA ARG A 133 2.20 -8.24 -3.82
C ARG A 133 2.34 -7.24 -4.96
N PRO A 134 3.55 -6.95 -5.43
CA PRO A 134 3.76 -6.12 -6.60
C PRO A 134 3.26 -6.84 -7.85
N VAL A 135 2.67 -6.07 -8.78
CA VAL A 135 2.18 -6.56 -10.07
C VAL A 135 2.50 -5.56 -11.18
N ASP A 136 2.71 -6.04 -12.39
CA ASP A 136 2.91 -5.18 -13.57
C ASP A 136 1.56 -4.58 -14.03
N GLY A 137 0.49 -5.30 -13.85
CA GLY A 137 -0.89 -4.90 -14.11
C GLY A 137 -1.84 -5.61 -13.14
N PHE A 138 -2.94 -4.97 -12.80
CA PHE A 138 -3.94 -5.60 -11.94
C PHE A 138 -4.61 -6.78 -12.63
N HIS A 139 -4.85 -7.83 -11.85
CA HIS A 139 -5.57 -9.02 -12.28
C HIS A 139 -7.04 -8.93 -11.88
N ASP A 140 -7.92 -9.61 -12.63
CA ASP A 140 -9.33 -9.72 -12.26
C ASP A 140 -9.51 -10.44 -10.92
N ASN A 141 -8.60 -11.33 -10.59
CA ASN A 141 -8.55 -12.02 -9.30
C ASN A 141 -7.29 -11.60 -8.52
N PRO A 142 -7.40 -10.73 -7.48
CA PRO A 142 -6.28 -10.28 -6.67
C PRO A 142 -5.82 -11.31 -5.64
N TRP A 143 -6.57 -12.40 -5.41
CA TRP A 143 -6.23 -13.42 -4.43
C TRP A 143 -4.98 -14.19 -4.87
N PRO A 144 -4.05 -14.51 -3.94
CA PRO A 144 -2.92 -15.36 -4.28
C PRO A 144 -3.43 -16.73 -4.75
N ALA A 145 -2.73 -17.32 -5.72
CA ALA A 145 -2.96 -18.70 -6.11
C ALA A 145 -2.74 -19.61 -4.88
N SER A 146 -3.70 -20.45 -4.59
CA SER A 146 -3.64 -21.45 -3.51
C SER A 146 -2.69 -22.58 -3.87
#